data_7c2b641b09b636016fd53b60b6ce370d
#
_entry.id   7c2b641b09b636016fd53b60b6ce370d
#
_cell.length_a   1.000
_cell.length_b   1.000
_cell.length_c   1.000
_cell.angle_alpha   90.00
_cell.angle_beta   90.00
_cell.angle_gamma   90.00
#
_symmetry.space_group_name_H-M   'P 1'
#
loop_
_entity.id
_entity.type
_entity.pdbx_description
1 polymer ?
#
loop_
_entity_poly.entity_id
_entity_poly.type
_entity_poly.pdbx_seq_one_letter_code
_entity_poly.pdbx_strand_id
1 'polypeptide(L)'
;MAEGVTAVVRQISSADLSADGEFLLIHDGDATAALHRSVFNDLLVALPNAMEKIQRIDKSPAPSFTLMQARGCEIGRLDGTHQLVIRFRLSRTASLSFTVPCEQVPGIVEALENAAHHEATLPPRATWLQ
;
A
#
# COMPACT_ATOMS: atom_id res chain seq x y z
N MET A 1 8.60 23.33 11.40
CA MET A 1 7.34 23.54 10.66
C MET A 1 7.67 23.80 9.20
N ALA A 2 7.03 23.10 8.27
CA ALA A 2 7.29 23.28 6.84
C ALA A 2 6.68 24.61 6.36
N GLU A 3 7.46 25.40 5.64
CA GLU A 3 6.95 26.62 5.01
C GLU A 3 5.94 26.29 3.93
N GLY A 4 4.91 27.12 3.77
CA GLY A 4 3.90 26.96 2.73
C GLY A 4 2.80 25.96 3.04
N VAL A 5 2.78 25.38 4.22
CA VAL A 5 1.69 24.47 4.62
C VAL A 5 0.44 25.29 4.93
N THR A 6 -0.64 25.03 4.18
CA THR A 6 -1.93 25.71 4.33
C THR A 6 -2.96 24.88 5.10
N ALA A 7 -2.78 23.54 5.14
CA ALA A 7 -3.69 22.65 5.83
C ALA A 7 -2.93 21.43 6.33
N VAL A 8 -3.40 20.87 7.44
CA VAL A 8 -2.86 19.64 8.02
C VAL A 8 -4.02 18.69 8.28
N VAL A 9 -3.94 17.48 7.74
CA VAL A 9 -4.90 16.41 8.00
C VAL A 9 -4.28 15.49 9.05
N ARG A 10 -4.89 15.40 10.21
CA ARG A 10 -4.40 14.56 11.32
C ARG A 10 -5.21 13.30 11.50
N GLN A 11 -6.43 13.30 11.01
CA GLN A 11 -7.35 12.18 11.13
C GLN A 11 -8.27 12.17 9.93
N ILE A 12 -8.60 11.00 9.44
CA ILE A 12 -9.58 10.86 8.35
C ILE A 12 -10.86 10.32 8.97
N SER A 13 -11.89 11.17 9.02
CA SER A 13 -13.22 10.76 9.45
C SER A 13 -14.00 10.09 8.32
N SER A 14 -13.79 10.55 7.08
CA SER A 14 -14.33 9.91 5.88
C SER A 14 -13.55 10.35 4.66
N ALA A 15 -13.65 9.59 3.59
CA ALA A 15 -13.04 9.92 2.30
C ALA A 15 -14.00 9.49 1.19
N ASP A 16 -14.30 10.42 0.29
CA ASP A 16 -15.26 10.23 -0.78
C ASP A 16 -14.75 10.81 -2.08
N LEU A 17 -15.20 10.23 -3.19
CA LEU A 17 -14.93 10.81 -4.49
C LEU A 17 -15.93 11.94 -4.76
N SER A 18 -15.45 13.05 -5.32
CA SER A 18 -16.32 14.14 -5.74
C SER A 18 -17.31 13.68 -6.82
N ALA A 19 -18.43 14.40 -6.95
CA ALA A 19 -19.50 14.02 -7.89
C ALA A 19 -19.03 13.94 -9.33
N ASP A 20 -18.08 14.79 -9.73
CA ASP A 20 -17.49 14.79 -11.07
C ASP A 20 -16.37 13.77 -11.25
N GLY A 21 -15.97 13.05 -10.19
CA GLY A 21 -14.91 12.06 -10.24
C GLY A 21 -13.50 12.63 -10.32
N GLU A 22 -13.34 13.93 -10.14
CA GLU A 22 -12.04 14.58 -10.31
C GLU A 22 -11.21 14.64 -9.02
N PHE A 23 -11.85 14.58 -7.86
CA PHE A 23 -11.16 14.77 -6.58
C PHE A 23 -11.52 13.72 -5.57
N LEU A 24 -10.51 13.24 -4.83
CA LEU A 24 -10.72 12.53 -3.59
C LEU A 24 -10.85 13.57 -2.47
N LEU A 25 -12.00 13.57 -1.81
CA LEU A 25 -12.30 14.47 -0.71
C LEU A 25 -12.00 13.76 0.60
N ILE A 26 -11.08 14.32 1.38
CA ILE A 26 -10.67 13.77 2.67
C ILE A 26 -11.22 14.70 3.75
N HIS A 27 -12.05 14.14 4.64
CA HIS A 27 -12.68 14.89 5.72
C HIS A 27 -11.95 14.62 7.03
N ASP A 28 -11.59 15.70 7.71
CA ASP A 28 -11.01 15.69 9.05
C ASP A 28 -11.88 16.60 9.93
N GLY A 29 -12.90 15.99 10.55
CA GLY A 29 -13.91 16.79 11.26
C GLY A 29 -14.64 17.71 10.30
N ASP A 30 -14.57 19.04 10.55
CA ASP A 30 -15.19 20.05 9.69
C ASP A 30 -14.31 20.49 8.53
N ALA A 31 -13.02 20.10 8.55
CA ALA A 31 -12.09 20.46 7.50
C ALA A 31 -12.15 19.44 6.37
N THR A 32 -11.95 19.91 5.13
CA THR A 32 -11.91 19.05 3.95
C THR A 32 -10.69 19.38 3.11
N ALA A 33 -9.95 18.35 2.74
CA ALA A 33 -8.86 18.43 1.79
C ALA A 33 -9.27 17.72 0.49
N ALA A 34 -8.82 18.26 -0.64
CA ALA A 34 -9.11 17.66 -1.94
C ALA A 34 -7.81 17.28 -2.65
N LEU A 35 -7.75 16.07 -3.15
CA LEU A 35 -6.65 15.58 -3.97
C LEU A 35 -7.17 15.29 -5.36
N HIS A 36 -6.58 15.93 -6.36
CA HIS A 36 -6.96 15.68 -7.74
C HIS A 36 -6.53 14.26 -8.17
N ARG A 37 -7.36 13.61 -8.97
CA ARG A 37 -7.12 12.22 -9.39
C ARG A 37 -5.78 12.00 -10.11
N SER A 38 -5.22 13.07 -10.69
CA SER A 38 -3.94 12.98 -11.39
C SER A 38 -2.76 12.64 -10.46
N VAL A 39 -2.90 12.83 -9.14
CA VAL A 39 -1.83 12.54 -8.19
C VAL A 39 -1.99 11.19 -7.50
N PHE A 40 -3.03 10.42 -7.79
CA PHE A 40 -3.29 9.16 -7.10
C PHE A 40 -2.15 8.15 -7.27
N ASN A 41 -1.64 7.99 -8.49
CA ASN A 41 -0.52 7.08 -8.74
C ASN A 41 0.74 7.54 -8.02
N ASP A 42 1.00 8.85 -7.99
CA ASP A 42 2.14 9.41 -7.27
C ASP A 42 2.05 9.14 -5.77
N LEU A 43 0.84 9.20 -5.21
CA LEU A 43 0.60 8.88 -3.80
C LEU A 43 0.88 7.40 -3.49
N LEU A 44 0.55 6.49 -4.40
CA LEU A 44 0.82 5.06 -4.22
C LEU A 44 2.32 4.77 -4.11
N VAL A 45 3.17 5.65 -4.60
CA VAL A 45 4.63 5.55 -4.46
C VAL A 45 5.12 6.38 -3.27
N ALA A 46 4.61 7.60 -3.13
CA ALA A 46 5.07 8.53 -2.09
C ALA A 46 4.76 8.05 -0.68
N LEU A 47 3.57 7.46 -0.46
CA LEU A 47 3.17 7.01 0.86
C LEU A 47 4.03 5.87 1.40
N PRO A 48 4.26 4.77 0.65
CA PRO A 48 5.17 3.72 1.12
C PRO A 48 6.59 4.23 1.38
N ASN A 49 7.10 5.11 0.52
CA ASN A 49 8.42 5.70 0.73
C ASN A 49 8.49 6.51 2.04
N ALA A 50 7.45 7.30 2.32
CA ALA A 50 7.37 8.07 3.56
C ALA A 50 7.28 7.14 4.77
N MET A 51 6.50 6.07 4.69
CA MET A 51 6.34 5.10 5.78
C MET A 51 7.66 4.42 6.11
N GLU A 52 8.45 4.04 5.11
CA GLU A 52 9.77 3.45 5.34
C GLU A 52 10.74 4.44 6.00
N LYS A 53 10.71 5.71 5.58
CA LYS A 53 11.55 6.74 6.20
C LYS A 53 11.18 6.98 7.66
N ILE A 54 9.88 7.00 7.97
CA ILE A 54 9.40 7.16 9.35
C ILE A 54 9.92 6.01 10.22
N GLN A 55 9.85 4.79 9.71
CA GLN A 55 10.33 3.61 10.43
C GLN A 55 11.82 3.72 10.78
N ARG A 56 12.62 4.28 9.87
CA ARG A 56 14.06 4.50 10.11
C ARG A 56 14.31 5.60 11.13
N ILE A 57 13.50 6.67 11.09
CA ILE A 57 13.66 7.82 12.00
C ILE A 57 13.25 7.43 13.43
N ASP A 58 12.11 6.79 13.58
CA ASP A 58 11.57 6.46 14.89
C ASP A 58 12.37 5.38 15.61
N LYS A 59 13.10 4.55 14.87
CA LYS A 59 13.87 3.42 15.42
C LYS A 59 13.05 2.54 16.36
N SER A 60 11.73 2.55 16.17
CA SER A 60 10.83 1.76 16.98
C SER A 60 10.94 0.28 16.61
N PRO A 61 10.96 -0.64 17.59
CA PRO A 61 10.93 -2.07 17.28
C PRO A 61 9.62 -2.53 16.72
N ALA A 62 8.53 -1.77 16.89
CA ALA A 62 7.21 -2.08 16.33
C ALA A 62 7.02 -1.32 15.02
N PRO A 63 6.44 -1.94 13.99
CA PRO A 63 6.11 -1.21 12.77
C PRO A 63 5.14 -0.09 13.07
N SER A 64 5.43 1.11 12.55
CA SER A 64 4.59 2.28 12.75
C SER A 64 3.37 2.32 11.84
N PHE A 65 3.19 1.33 10.99
CA PHE A 65 2.08 1.26 10.05
C PHE A 65 1.35 -0.07 10.17
N THR A 66 0.08 -0.05 9.82
CA THR A 66 -0.77 -1.24 9.84
C THR A 66 -0.56 -2.05 8.56
N LEU A 67 -0.38 -3.36 8.72
CA LEU A 67 -0.35 -4.28 7.58
C LEU A 67 -1.79 -4.46 7.06
N MET A 68 -1.94 -4.38 5.74
CA MET A 68 -3.22 -4.61 5.11
C MET A 68 -3.40 -6.09 4.83
N GLN A 69 -4.57 -6.62 5.15
CA GLN A 69 -4.90 -8.00 4.86
C GLN A 69 -5.55 -8.09 3.48
N ALA A 70 -4.94 -8.87 2.60
CA ALA A 70 -5.55 -9.18 1.31
C ALA A 70 -6.60 -10.27 1.49
N ARG A 71 -7.77 -10.10 0.85
CA ARG A 71 -8.85 -11.08 0.86
C ARG A 71 -8.69 -12.12 -0.23
N GLY A 72 -7.84 -11.87 -1.18
CA GLY A 72 -7.58 -12.77 -2.29
C GLY A 72 -6.47 -12.24 -3.16
N CYS A 73 -5.98 -13.12 -4.02
CA CYS A 73 -4.90 -12.80 -4.94
C CYS A 73 -5.25 -13.41 -6.30
N GLU A 74 -5.13 -12.61 -7.33
CA GLU A 74 -5.33 -13.05 -8.71
C GLU A 74 -4.02 -12.82 -9.46
N ILE A 75 -3.63 -13.77 -10.31
CA ILE A 75 -2.42 -13.66 -11.10
C ILE A 75 -2.80 -13.72 -12.57
N GLY A 76 -2.29 -12.76 -13.33
CA GLY A 76 -2.49 -12.69 -14.76
C GLY A 76 -1.18 -12.40 -15.47
N ARG A 77 -1.27 -12.34 -16.78
CA ARG A 77 -0.17 -11.97 -17.66
C ARG A 77 -0.42 -10.59 -18.25
N LEU A 78 0.63 -9.80 -18.34
CA LEU A 78 0.57 -8.54 -19.09
C LEU A 78 0.98 -8.85 -20.53
N ASP A 79 0.02 -8.85 -21.44
CA ASP A 79 0.22 -9.23 -22.82
C ASP A 79 1.30 -8.39 -23.50
N GLY A 80 2.15 -9.04 -24.30
CA GLY A 80 3.24 -8.39 -25.00
C GLY A 80 4.45 -8.07 -24.16
N THR A 81 4.48 -8.54 -22.90
CA THR A 81 5.60 -8.29 -21.99
C THR A 81 6.05 -9.58 -21.30
N HIS A 82 7.23 -9.53 -20.65
CA HIS A 82 7.70 -10.59 -19.77
C HIS A 82 7.36 -10.27 -18.30
N GLN A 83 6.15 -9.76 -18.08
CA GLN A 83 5.70 -9.41 -16.74
C GLN A 83 4.40 -10.08 -16.39
N LEU A 84 4.28 -10.45 -15.13
CA LEU A 84 3.03 -10.91 -14.54
C LEU A 84 2.36 -9.75 -13.83
N VAL A 85 1.04 -9.85 -13.73
CA VAL A 85 0.24 -8.92 -12.91
C VAL A 85 -0.25 -9.70 -11.70
N ILE A 86 0.02 -9.18 -10.52
CA ILE A 86 -0.54 -9.72 -9.28
C ILE A 86 -1.52 -8.69 -8.73
N ARG A 87 -2.76 -9.11 -8.54
CA ARG A 87 -3.82 -8.27 -8.00
C ARG A 87 -4.20 -8.77 -6.63
N PHE A 88 -4.07 -7.91 -5.63
CA PHE A 88 -4.53 -8.20 -4.27
C PHE A 88 -5.87 -7.52 -4.04
N ARG A 89 -6.87 -8.31 -3.65
CA ARG A 89 -8.18 -7.76 -3.28
C ARG A 89 -8.15 -7.32 -1.84
N LEU A 90 -8.50 -6.07 -1.62
CA LEU A 90 -8.56 -5.46 -0.28
C LEU A 90 -9.98 -5.49 0.28
N SER A 91 -10.97 -5.35 -0.60
CA SER A 91 -12.39 -5.36 -0.27
C SER A 91 -13.19 -5.77 -1.51
N ARG A 92 -14.51 -5.73 -1.41
CA ARG A 92 -15.38 -6.00 -2.57
C ARG A 92 -15.17 -5.02 -3.72
N THR A 93 -14.76 -3.79 -3.40
CA THR A 93 -14.68 -2.70 -4.37
C THR A 93 -13.26 -2.19 -4.60
N ALA A 94 -12.27 -2.69 -3.86
CA ALA A 94 -10.90 -2.18 -3.94
C ALA A 94 -9.89 -3.30 -4.13
N SER A 95 -8.93 -3.06 -5.01
CA SER A 95 -7.80 -3.94 -5.23
C SER A 95 -6.56 -3.12 -5.55
N LEU A 96 -5.39 -3.70 -5.30
CA LEU A 96 -4.10 -3.15 -5.73
C LEU A 96 -3.44 -4.16 -6.66
N SER A 97 -2.90 -3.67 -7.78
CA SER A 97 -2.25 -4.50 -8.78
C SER A 97 -0.79 -4.10 -8.94
N PHE A 98 0.06 -5.08 -9.07
CA PHE A 98 1.51 -4.89 -9.25
C PHE A 98 1.98 -5.70 -10.45
N THR A 99 2.94 -5.18 -11.18
CA THR A 99 3.65 -5.95 -12.20
C THR A 99 4.92 -6.51 -11.59
N VAL A 100 5.23 -7.76 -11.94
CA VAL A 100 6.42 -8.45 -11.47
C VAL A 100 7.14 -9.05 -12.67
N PRO A 101 8.44 -8.75 -12.87
CA PRO A 101 9.19 -9.40 -13.93
C PRO A 101 9.19 -10.91 -13.76
N CYS A 102 9.03 -11.64 -14.88
CA CYS A 102 8.96 -13.12 -14.82
C CYS A 102 10.22 -13.74 -14.23
N GLU A 103 11.37 -13.11 -14.36
CA GLU A 103 12.64 -13.57 -13.82
C GLU A 103 12.65 -13.63 -12.28
N GLN A 104 11.80 -12.85 -11.62
CA GLN A 104 11.71 -12.80 -10.16
C GLN A 104 10.77 -13.88 -9.60
N VAL A 105 9.95 -14.49 -10.45
CA VAL A 105 8.89 -15.42 -9.99
C VAL A 105 9.46 -16.63 -9.24
N PRO A 106 10.51 -17.33 -9.72
CA PRO A 106 11.04 -18.47 -8.96
C PRO A 106 11.48 -18.11 -7.55
N GLY A 107 12.12 -16.95 -7.38
CA GLY A 107 12.54 -16.48 -6.06
C GLY A 107 11.35 -16.15 -5.15
N ILE A 108 10.30 -15.56 -5.70
CA ILE A 108 9.08 -15.26 -4.96
C ILE A 108 8.39 -16.54 -4.51
N VAL A 109 8.27 -17.54 -5.41
CA VAL A 109 7.66 -18.83 -5.10
C VAL A 109 8.42 -19.51 -3.98
N GLU A 110 9.75 -19.57 -4.07
CA GLU A 110 10.59 -20.15 -3.03
C GLU A 110 10.41 -19.45 -1.69
N ALA A 111 10.40 -18.12 -1.68
CA ALA A 111 10.20 -17.34 -0.47
C ALA A 111 8.82 -17.60 0.16
N LEU A 112 7.77 -17.69 -0.66
CA LEU A 112 6.42 -17.98 -0.20
C LEU A 112 6.34 -19.39 0.41
N GLU A 113 6.92 -20.38 -0.24
CA GLU A 113 6.92 -21.75 0.27
C GLU A 113 7.67 -21.85 1.60
N ASN A 114 8.84 -21.23 1.69
CA ASN A 114 9.62 -21.22 2.92
C ASN A 114 8.88 -20.54 4.07
N ALA A 115 8.23 -19.40 3.80
CA ALA A 115 7.45 -18.68 4.80
C ALA A 115 6.24 -19.50 5.25
N ALA A 116 5.55 -20.16 4.34
CA ALA A 116 4.37 -20.96 4.66
C ALA A 116 4.68 -22.19 5.52
N HIS A 117 5.90 -22.73 5.42
CA HIS A 117 6.32 -23.90 6.18
C HIS A 117 6.91 -23.57 7.55
N HIS A 118 7.08 -22.28 7.87
CA HIS A 118 7.56 -21.87 9.19
C HIS A 118 6.44 -21.96 10.22
N GLU A 119 6.70 -22.66 11.35
CA GLU A 119 5.73 -22.72 12.43
C GLU A 119 5.63 -21.35 13.13
N ALA A 120 4.40 -20.90 13.38
CA ALA A 120 4.14 -19.65 14.08
C ALA A 120 4.28 -19.85 15.58
N THR A 121 5.52 -19.98 16.09
CA THR A 121 5.80 -20.18 17.50
C THR A 121 5.95 -18.86 18.27
N LEU A 122 6.02 -17.74 17.57
CA LEU A 122 6.25 -16.40 18.14
C LEU A 122 5.05 -15.50 17.90
N PRO A 123 4.90 -14.42 18.71
CA PRO A 123 3.85 -13.43 18.46
C PRO A 123 3.93 -12.91 17.02
N PRO A 124 2.77 -12.54 16.41
CA PRO A 124 2.74 -12.05 15.03
C PRO A 124 3.63 -10.83 14.85
N ARG A 125 4.53 -10.91 13.90
CA ARG A 125 5.35 -9.78 13.45
C ARG A 125 5.74 -10.00 12.01
N ALA A 126 5.98 -8.91 11.30
CA ALA A 126 6.50 -9.02 9.94
C ALA A 126 7.99 -9.39 9.98
N THR A 127 8.36 -10.44 9.27
CA THR A 127 9.75 -10.84 9.05
C THR A 127 10.00 -10.80 7.56
N TRP A 128 10.94 -9.97 7.13
CA TRP A 128 11.23 -9.82 5.71
C TRP A 128 12.23 -10.89 5.28
N LEU A 129 11.83 -11.68 4.30
CA LEU A 129 12.64 -12.72 3.70
C LEU A 129 13.39 -12.16 2.48
N GLN A 130 14.66 -12.45 2.40
CA GLN A 130 15.48 -12.05 1.26
C GLN A 130 15.71 -13.20 0.31
#